data_ee64b8c9cdd317933ef989085fb511bc
#
_entry.id   ee64b8c9cdd317933ef989085fb511bc
#
_cell.length_a   1.000
_cell.length_b   1.000
_cell.length_c   1.000
_cell.angle_alpha   90.00
_cell.angle_beta   90.00
_cell.angle_gamma   90.00
#
_symmetry.space_group_name_H-M   'P 1'
#
loop_
_entity.id
_entity.type
_entity.pdbx_description
1 polymer ?
#
loop_
_entity_poly.entity_id
_entity_poly.type
_entity_poly.pdbx_seq_one_letter_code
_entity_poly.pdbx_strand_id
1 'polypeptide(L)'
;IAAVIILLIALLVVAIGVKVSSDRRARNLGLDGTKSSEVIASKLVDNAENSSVRIYVERGVIADEKHYSIEMTISANTRTIRVLRGYENIEEKSEGLSNNLEAYRAFLKALEKNDFTEIREDTSGFEFRAACPTERSYRFSLMEGSSETFDRWFTFCDGKRFGEYGGKVNATFSLFKNQFPNYGMITRGVSF
;
A
#
# COMPACT_ATOMS: atom_id res chain seq x y z
N ILE A 1 50.07 36.06 9.21
CA ILE A 1 49.38 35.37 10.31
C ILE A 1 47.88 35.70 10.30
N ALA A 2 47.47 36.98 10.22
CA ALA A 2 46.06 37.37 10.18
C ALA A 2 45.28 36.74 9.00
N ALA A 3 45.83 36.71 7.80
CA ALA A 3 45.18 36.12 6.61
C ALA A 3 44.93 34.63 6.75
N VAL A 4 45.82 33.88 7.41
CA VAL A 4 45.65 32.42 7.64
C VAL A 4 44.53 32.15 8.65
N ILE A 5 44.38 32.98 9.68
CA ILE A 5 43.34 32.85 10.67
C ILE A 5 41.93 33.12 10.05
N ILE A 6 41.82 34.14 9.19
CA ILE A 6 40.58 34.45 8.47
C ILE A 6 40.19 33.29 7.54
N LEU A 7 41.16 32.70 6.85
CA LEU A 7 40.88 31.52 5.98
C LEU A 7 40.40 30.30 6.76
N LEU A 8 40.97 30.03 7.92
CA LEU A 8 40.56 28.93 8.81
C LEU A 8 39.15 29.16 9.36
N ILE A 9 38.81 30.38 9.75
CA ILE A 9 37.46 30.73 10.21
C ILE A 9 36.43 30.54 9.09
N ALA A 10 36.75 30.99 7.87
CA ALA A 10 35.87 30.82 6.70
C ALA A 10 35.62 29.35 6.39
N LEU A 11 36.66 28.50 6.44
CA LEU A 11 36.53 27.05 6.24
C LEU A 11 35.68 26.39 7.34
N LEU A 12 35.81 26.84 8.59
CA LEU A 12 35.02 26.32 9.71
C LEU A 12 33.53 26.66 9.57
N VAL A 13 33.21 27.88 9.14
CA VAL A 13 31.84 28.33 8.90
C VAL A 13 31.18 27.55 7.77
N VAL A 14 31.92 27.28 6.67
CA VAL A 14 31.43 26.45 5.55
C VAL A 14 31.19 25.01 6.00
N ALA A 15 32.09 24.44 6.78
CA ALA A 15 31.94 23.06 7.30
C ALA A 15 30.73 22.92 8.21
N ILE A 16 30.48 23.89 9.10
CA ILE A 16 29.30 23.93 9.98
C ILE A 16 28.02 24.14 9.17
N GLY A 17 28.06 25.03 8.17
CA GLY A 17 26.92 25.29 7.27
C GLY A 17 26.50 24.06 6.47
N VAL A 18 27.46 23.29 5.94
CA VAL A 18 27.21 22.05 5.20
C VAL A 18 26.64 20.98 6.13
N LYS A 19 27.17 20.84 7.34
CA LYS A 19 26.67 19.84 8.31
C LYS A 19 25.24 20.17 8.79
N VAL A 20 24.92 21.42 9.07
CA VAL A 20 23.57 21.86 9.44
C VAL A 20 22.58 21.67 8.28
N SER A 21 23.01 21.89 7.03
CA SER A 21 22.20 21.69 5.84
C SER A 21 21.95 20.21 5.58
N SER A 22 22.93 19.32 5.79
CA SER A 22 22.77 17.88 5.64
C SER A 22 21.88 17.30 6.73
N ASP A 23 22.00 17.76 7.99
CA ASP A 23 21.13 17.36 9.10
C ASP A 23 19.68 17.85 8.94
N ARG A 24 19.45 19.00 8.31
CA ARG A 24 18.10 19.44 7.94
C ARG A 24 17.52 18.63 6.80
N ARG A 25 18.33 18.23 5.82
CA ARG A 25 17.92 17.36 4.73
C ARG A 25 17.62 15.94 5.21
N ALA A 26 18.46 15.40 6.12
CA ALA A 26 18.22 14.11 6.76
C ALA A 26 16.96 14.12 7.64
N ARG A 27 16.67 15.21 8.37
CA ARG A 27 15.42 15.36 9.14
C ARG A 27 14.17 15.56 8.27
N ASN A 28 14.31 16.14 7.09
CA ASN A 28 13.19 16.25 6.13
C ASN A 28 12.99 14.98 5.28
N LEU A 29 13.98 14.07 5.24
CA LEU A 29 13.87 12.73 4.64
C LEU A 29 13.59 11.64 5.67
N GLY A 30 13.80 11.91 6.94
CA GLY A 30 13.32 11.12 8.07
C GLY A 30 11.87 11.49 8.39
N LEU A 31 10.98 11.27 7.44
CA LEU A 31 9.57 11.04 7.74
C LEU A 31 9.56 9.79 8.62
N ASP A 32 9.45 10.02 9.92
CA ASP A 32 9.12 9.01 10.89
C ASP A 32 7.90 8.25 10.32
N GLY A 33 8.11 7.01 9.88
CA GLY A 33 7.08 6.23 9.20
C GLY A 33 5.79 6.18 9.99
N THR A 34 5.88 6.23 11.32
CA THR A 34 4.78 6.32 12.26
C THR A 34 3.95 7.59 12.09
N LYS A 35 4.58 8.77 11.94
CA LYS A 35 3.87 10.03 11.73
C LYS A 35 3.22 10.12 10.36
N SER A 36 3.84 9.53 9.33
CA SER A 36 3.27 9.47 7.99
C SER A 36 2.02 8.60 7.97
N SER A 37 2.06 7.42 8.58
CA SER A 37 0.91 6.52 8.71
C SER A 37 -0.24 7.13 9.50
N GLU A 38 0.04 7.80 10.61
CA GLU A 38 -0.97 8.46 11.44
C GLU A 38 -1.67 9.62 10.71
N VAL A 39 -0.92 10.42 9.96
CA VAL A 39 -1.49 11.50 9.13
C VAL A 39 -2.34 10.94 7.99
N ILE A 40 -1.94 9.86 7.36
CA ILE A 40 -2.73 9.21 6.31
C ILE A 40 -3.99 8.59 6.92
N ALA A 41 -3.88 7.88 8.05
CA ALA A 41 -5.01 7.26 8.74
C ALA A 41 -6.07 8.29 9.16
N SER A 42 -5.68 9.42 9.74
CA SER A 42 -6.63 10.47 10.13
C SER A 42 -7.41 11.06 8.95
N LYS A 43 -6.86 10.99 7.73
CA LYS A 43 -7.50 11.46 6.50
C LYS A 43 -8.36 10.40 5.81
N LEU A 44 -8.22 9.12 6.17
CA LEU A 44 -8.89 8.03 5.47
C LEU A 44 -10.42 8.17 5.51
N VAL A 45 -10.98 8.48 6.68
CA VAL A 45 -12.42 8.68 6.88
C VAL A 45 -12.88 10.07 6.44
N ASP A 46 -12.05 11.09 6.65
CA ASP A 46 -12.39 12.48 6.32
C ASP A 46 -12.60 12.68 4.81
N ASN A 47 -11.81 11.98 3.98
CA ASN A 47 -11.88 12.05 2.53
C ASN A 47 -12.77 10.97 1.90
N ALA A 48 -13.63 10.31 2.68
CA ALA A 48 -14.43 9.18 2.22
C ALA A 48 -15.27 9.45 0.97
N GLU A 49 -15.75 10.66 0.75
CA GLU A 49 -16.56 11.02 -0.42
C GLU A 49 -15.79 10.94 -1.74
N ASN A 50 -14.49 11.26 -1.70
CA ASN A 50 -13.63 11.36 -2.89
C ASN A 50 -12.51 10.31 -2.91
N SER A 51 -12.60 9.31 -2.04
CA SER A 51 -11.60 8.25 -1.96
C SER A 51 -12.16 6.89 -2.38
N SER A 52 -11.25 6.01 -2.76
CA SER A 52 -11.51 4.58 -2.87
C SER A 52 -10.32 3.79 -2.37
N VAL A 53 -10.57 2.62 -1.82
CA VAL A 53 -9.54 1.68 -1.41
C VAL A 53 -9.57 0.45 -2.29
N ARG A 54 -8.40 -0.07 -2.61
CA ARG A 54 -8.23 -1.22 -3.47
C ARG A 54 -7.32 -2.25 -2.81
N ILE A 55 -7.66 -3.50 -3.01
CA ILE A 55 -6.76 -4.63 -2.79
C ILE A 55 -6.61 -5.40 -4.10
N TYR A 56 -5.38 -5.71 -4.44
CA TYR A 56 -5.03 -6.62 -5.52
C TYR A 56 -4.31 -7.82 -4.92
N VAL A 57 -4.76 -9.02 -5.29
CA VAL A 57 -4.19 -10.28 -4.81
C VAL A 57 -3.86 -11.13 -6.01
N GLU A 58 -2.61 -11.53 -6.14
CA GLU A 58 -2.21 -12.45 -7.19
C GLU A 58 -1.60 -13.73 -6.60
N ARG A 59 -1.67 -14.77 -7.39
CA ARG A 59 -0.93 -16.00 -7.15
C ARG A 59 0.55 -15.78 -7.48
N GLY A 60 1.41 -16.64 -6.92
CA GLY A 60 2.82 -16.67 -7.28
C GLY A 60 3.06 -16.93 -8.78
N VAL A 61 4.30 -16.90 -9.20
CA VAL A 61 4.71 -17.03 -10.60
C VAL A 61 4.37 -18.43 -11.13
N ILE A 62 3.55 -18.49 -12.18
CA ILE A 62 3.04 -19.71 -12.80
C ILE A 62 2.82 -19.44 -14.30
N ALA A 63 2.53 -20.48 -15.10
CA ALA A 63 2.19 -20.31 -16.50
C ALA A 63 1.04 -19.32 -16.71
N ASP A 64 1.11 -18.46 -17.74
CA ASP A 64 0.21 -17.34 -17.97
C ASP A 64 -1.27 -17.74 -17.94
N GLU A 65 -1.62 -18.84 -18.63
CA GLU A 65 -2.99 -19.35 -18.71
C GLU A 65 -3.57 -19.85 -17.37
N LYS A 66 -2.71 -20.04 -16.36
CA LYS A 66 -3.05 -20.45 -14.99
C LYS A 66 -2.89 -19.33 -13.96
N HIS A 67 -2.30 -18.21 -14.40
CA HIS A 67 -2.12 -17.05 -13.53
C HIS A 67 -3.46 -16.34 -13.35
N TYR A 68 -3.88 -16.18 -12.11
CA TYR A 68 -5.09 -15.44 -11.75
C TYR A 68 -4.78 -14.40 -10.68
N SER A 69 -5.47 -13.29 -10.77
CA SER A 69 -5.51 -12.26 -9.74
C SER A 69 -6.94 -11.81 -9.45
N ILE A 70 -7.13 -11.27 -8.26
CA ILE A 70 -8.40 -10.67 -7.83
C ILE A 70 -8.12 -9.22 -7.49
N GLU A 71 -8.92 -8.33 -8.04
CA GLU A 71 -8.94 -6.93 -7.66
C GLU A 71 -10.29 -6.61 -7.02
N MET A 72 -10.27 -6.01 -5.86
CA MET A 72 -11.46 -5.50 -5.18
C MET A 72 -11.27 -4.01 -4.90
N THR A 73 -12.21 -3.20 -5.40
CA THR A 73 -12.22 -1.74 -5.20
C THR A 73 -13.51 -1.34 -4.49
N ILE A 74 -13.40 -0.51 -3.46
CA ILE A 74 -14.53 -0.05 -2.66
C ILE A 74 -14.46 1.46 -2.51
N SER A 75 -15.57 2.13 -2.82
CA SER A 75 -15.75 3.57 -2.71
C SER A 75 -17.06 3.91 -2.00
N ALA A 76 -17.35 5.19 -1.84
CA ALA A 76 -18.61 5.66 -1.30
C ALA A 76 -19.85 5.21 -2.10
N ASN A 77 -19.69 5.01 -3.42
CA ASN A 77 -20.82 4.75 -4.32
C ASN A 77 -20.85 3.31 -4.84
N THR A 78 -19.71 2.64 -4.94
CA THR A 78 -19.58 1.35 -5.61
C THR A 78 -18.62 0.42 -4.87
N ARG A 79 -18.86 -0.88 -5.05
CA ARG A 79 -17.96 -1.97 -4.69
C ARG A 79 -17.80 -2.84 -5.93
N THR A 80 -16.59 -3.06 -6.38
CA THR A 80 -16.31 -3.84 -7.57
C THR A 80 -15.31 -4.93 -7.26
N ILE A 81 -15.61 -6.14 -7.69
CA ILE A 81 -14.66 -7.26 -7.68
C ILE A 81 -14.42 -7.72 -9.11
N ARG A 82 -13.18 -7.95 -9.47
CA ARG A 82 -12.76 -8.46 -10.77
C ARG A 82 -11.84 -9.66 -10.58
N VAL A 83 -12.06 -10.68 -11.39
CA VAL A 83 -11.14 -11.81 -11.57
C VAL A 83 -10.41 -11.57 -12.88
N LEU A 84 -9.11 -11.52 -12.80
CA LEU A 84 -8.24 -11.23 -13.93
C LEU A 84 -7.39 -12.47 -14.22
N ARG A 85 -7.14 -12.74 -15.50
CA ARG A 85 -6.35 -13.87 -15.97
C ARG A 85 -5.11 -13.39 -16.72
N GLY A 86 -4.03 -14.14 -16.56
CA GLY A 86 -2.75 -13.86 -17.18
C GLY A 86 -2.02 -12.66 -16.54
N TYR A 87 -0.78 -12.48 -16.93
CA TYR A 87 0.04 -11.34 -16.46
C TYR A 87 -0.39 -10.01 -17.10
N GLU A 88 -1.15 -10.05 -18.19
CA GLU A 88 -1.76 -8.86 -18.81
C GLU A 88 -3.06 -8.44 -18.11
N ASN A 89 -3.51 -9.15 -17.07
CA ASN A 89 -4.70 -8.84 -16.29
C ASN A 89 -5.99 -8.73 -17.14
N ILE A 90 -6.21 -9.68 -18.04
CA ILE A 90 -7.42 -9.76 -18.84
C ILE A 90 -8.62 -10.08 -17.94
N GLU A 91 -9.62 -9.20 -17.91
CA GLU A 91 -10.83 -9.42 -17.11
C GLU A 91 -11.60 -10.65 -17.60
N GLU A 92 -11.77 -11.65 -16.71
CA GLU A 92 -12.52 -12.86 -16.97
C GLU A 92 -13.91 -12.83 -16.35
N LYS A 93 -14.02 -12.26 -15.15
CA LYS A 93 -15.28 -12.09 -14.43
C LYS A 93 -15.25 -10.79 -13.66
N SER A 94 -16.42 -10.16 -13.53
CA SER A 94 -16.58 -9.00 -12.64
C SER A 94 -17.97 -8.95 -12.03
N GLU A 95 -18.07 -8.32 -10.86
CA GLU A 95 -19.33 -7.98 -10.21
C GLU A 95 -19.23 -6.56 -9.66
N GLY A 96 -20.21 -5.73 -9.98
CA GLY A 96 -20.36 -4.39 -9.44
C GLY A 96 -21.61 -4.31 -8.56
N LEU A 97 -21.45 -3.74 -7.36
CA LEU A 97 -22.50 -3.53 -6.38
C LEU A 97 -22.57 -2.06 -6.00
N SER A 98 -23.79 -1.57 -5.72
CA SER A 98 -23.95 -0.24 -5.13
C SER A 98 -23.39 -0.18 -3.71
N ASN A 99 -22.98 1.01 -3.29
CA ASN A 99 -22.56 1.30 -1.94
C ASN A 99 -23.23 2.61 -1.46
N ASN A 100 -22.99 2.99 -0.22
CA ASN A 100 -23.34 4.30 0.31
C ASN A 100 -22.23 4.81 1.24
N LEU A 101 -22.19 6.13 1.39
CA LEU A 101 -21.13 6.82 2.14
C LEU A 101 -21.04 6.35 3.59
N GLU A 102 -22.15 6.08 4.25
CA GLU A 102 -22.17 5.64 5.66
C GLU A 102 -21.53 4.26 5.82
N ALA A 103 -21.93 3.29 4.97
CA ALA A 103 -21.33 1.96 4.94
C ALA A 103 -19.83 2.03 4.59
N TYR A 104 -19.46 2.89 3.66
CA TYR A 104 -18.06 3.09 3.30
C TYR A 104 -17.25 3.69 4.46
N ARG A 105 -17.76 4.71 5.15
CA ARG A 105 -17.11 5.26 6.36
C ARG A 105 -16.93 4.21 7.45
N ALA A 106 -17.93 3.36 7.67
CA ALA A 106 -17.82 2.25 8.61
C ALA A 106 -16.72 1.25 8.19
N PHE A 107 -16.64 0.94 6.90
CA PHE A 107 -15.60 0.09 6.35
C PHE A 107 -14.19 0.71 6.51
N LEU A 108 -14.03 2.01 6.21
CA LEU A 108 -12.76 2.72 6.41
C LEU A 108 -12.30 2.70 7.88
N LYS A 109 -13.21 2.92 8.83
CA LYS A 109 -12.92 2.79 10.26
C LYS A 109 -12.48 1.38 10.66
N ALA A 110 -13.04 0.35 10.02
CA ALA A 110 -12.59 -1.02 10.23
C ALA A 110 -11.21 -1.28 9.64
N LEU A 111 -10.88 -0.65 8.51
CA LEU A 111 -9.54 -0.68 7.93
C LEU A 111 -8.50 0.02 8.83
N GLU A 112 -8.83 1.19 9.40
CA GLU A 112 -7.96 1.88 10.37
C GLU A 112 -7.60 0.99 11.56
N LYS A 113 -8.59 0.28 12.14
CA LYS A 113 -8.35 -0.67 13.25
C LYS A 113 -7.46 -1.85 12.87
N ASN A 114 -7.29 -2.10 11.59
CA ASN A 114 -6.41 -3.13 11.04
C ASN A 114 -5.11 -2.56 10.46
N ASP A 115 -4.79 -1.32 10.83
CA ASP A 115 -3.53 -0.66 10.49
C ASP A 115 -3.32 -0.58 8.96
N PHE A 116 -4.41 -0.29 8.19
CA PHE A 116 -4.40 -0.33 6.72
C PHE A 116 -3.34 0.61 6.11
N THR A 117 -3.09 1.74 6.73
CA THR A 117 -2.10 2.73 6.25
C THR A 117 -0.73 2.58 6.90
N GLU A 118 -0.53 1.54 7.71
CA GLU A 118 0.75 1.28 8.35
C GLU A 118 1.81 0.92 7.32
N ILE A 119 2.96 1.56 7.43
CA ILE A 119 4.12 1.36 6.56
C ILE A 119 5.22 0.71 7.38
N ARG A 120 5.84 -0.32 6.84
CA ARG A 120 7.06 -0.91 7.38
C ARG A 120 8.22 -0.67 6.43
N GLU A 121 9.41 -0.62 6.97
CA GLU A 121 10.62 -0.64 6.14
C GLU A 121 10.82 -2.05 5.55
N ASP A 122 10.98 -2.12 4.24
CA ASP A 122 11.41 -3.34 3.55
C ASP A 122 12.86 -3.19 3.10
N THR A 123 13.74 -3.88 3.80
CA THR A 123 15.19 -3.87 3.52
C THR A 123 15.61 -5.02 2.59
N SER A 124 14.67 -5.80 2.08
CA SER A 124 14.97 -6.97 1.24
C SER A 124 15.51 -6.61 -0.14
N GLY A 125 15.11 -5.44 -0.67
CA GLY A 125 15.41 -5.01 -2.03
C GLY A 125 14.68 -5.81 -3.12
N PHE A 126 13.71 -6.66 -2.74
CA PHE A 126 12.90 -7.42 -3.69
C PHE A 126 11.72 -6.60 -4.22
N GLU A 127 11.34 -6.90 -5.45
CA GLU A 127 10.11 -6.40 -6.06
C GLU A 127 8.92 -7.31 -5.73
N PHE A 128 7.71 -6.80 -5.96
CA PHE A 128 6.43 -7.41 -5.63
C PHE A 128 6.31 -8.90 -6.00
N ARG A 129 6.75 -9.30 -7.20
CA ARG A 129 6.67 -10.70 -7.68
C ARG A 129 7.91 -11.52 -7.38
N ALA A 130 9.03 -10.88 -7.13
CA ALA A 130 10.32 -11.55 -6.97
C ALA A 130 10.57 -12.07 -5.55
N ALA A 131 9.96 -11.44 -4.55
CA ALA A 131 10.22 -11.76 -3.14
C ALA A 131 9.84 -13.20 -2.75
N CYS A 132 8.65 -13.65 -3.20
CA CYS A 132 8.09 -14.98 -2.91
C CYS A 132 7.37 -15.51 -4.14
N PRO A 133 8.08 -16.06 -5.13
CA PRO A 133 7.48 -16.40 -6.42
C PRO A 133 6.47 -17.55 -6.37
N THR A 134 6.39 -18.31 -5.29
CA THR A 134 5.44 -19.43 -5.12
C THR A 134 4.22 -19.09 -4.28
N GLU A 135 4.25 -17.94 -3.58
CA GLU A 135 3.24 -17.56 -2.62
C GLU A 135 2.33 -16.45 -3.16
N ARG A 136 1.27 -16.16 -2.40
CA ARG A 136 0.40 -15.01 -2.71
C ARG A 136 1.09 -13.71 -2.42
N SER A 137 0.85 -12.75 -3.31
CA SER A 137 1.24 -11.37 -3.11
C SER A 137 0.01 -10.48 -3.05
N TYR A 138 0.06 -9.48 -2.17
CA TYR A 138 -1.02 -8.54 -1.91
C TYR A 138 -0.50 -7.12 -2.17
N ARG A 139 -1.32 -6.30 -2.82
CA ARG A 139 -1.08 -4.86 -2.96
C ARG A 139 -2.30 -4.12 -2.43
N PHE A 140 -2.06 -3.12 -1.61
CA PHE A 140 -3.07 -2.29 -0.95
C PHE A 140 -2.90 -0.85 -1.41
N SER A 141 -3.97 -0.26 -1.93
CA SER A 141 -3.91 1.11 -2.45
C SER A 141 -5.04 1.97 -1.90
N LEU A 142 -4.75 3.25 -1.72
CA LEU A 142 -5.71 4.32 -1.47
C LEU A 142 -5.65 5.31 -2.64
N MET A 143 -6.79 5.58 -3.21
CA MET A 143 -6.99 6.58 -4.26
C MET A 143 -7.74 7.78 -3.69
N GLU A 144 -7.29 8.98 -3.96
CA GLU A 144 -8.01 10.24 -3.69
C GLU A 144 -8.25 10.93 -5.04
N GLY A 145 -9.50 10.89 -5.49
CA GLY A 145 -9.83 11.24 -6.87
C GLY A 145 -9.09 10.36 -7.87
N SER A 146 -8.25 10.96 -8.71
CA SER A 146 -7.42 10.24 -9.70
C SER A 146 -6.00 9.95 -9.20
N SER A 147 -5.64 10.36 -8.00
CA SER A 147 -4.28 10.23 -7.44
C SER A 147 -4.20 9.02 -6.52
N GLU A 148 -3.20 8.17 -6.72
CA GLU A 148 -2.85 7.10 -5.80
C GLU A 148 -1.96 7.69 -4.69
N THR A 149 -2.53 7.82 -3.47
CA THR A 149 -1.85 8.46 -2.32
C THR A 149 -1.18 7.46 -1.40
N PHE A 150 -1.54 6.19 -1.53
CA PHE A 150 -0.94 5.07 -0.83
C PHE A 150 -0.94 3.85 -1.75
N ASP A 151 0.21 3.20 -1.90
CA ASP A 151 0.37 1.92 -2.58
C ASP A 151 1.48 1.13 -1.92
N ARG A 152 1.12 0.00 -1.27
CA ARG A 152 2.07 -0.85 -0.56
C ARG A 152 1.74 -2.31 -0.78
N TRP A 153 2.77 -3.12 -0.83
CA TRP A 153 2.64 -4.55 -1.09
C TRP A 153 3.13 -5.41 0.07
N PHE A 154 2.72 -6.65 0.05
CA PHE A 154 3.05 -7.65 1.05
C PHE A 154 3.08 -9.05 0.43
N THR A 155 4.05 -9.84 0.85
CA THR A 155 4.03 -11.30 0.69
C THR A 155 4.70 -11.97 1.89
N PHE A 156 4.49 -13.27 2.03
CA PHE A 156 5.03 -14.04 3.15
C PHE A 156 5.47 -15.41 2.69
N CYS A 157 6.74 -15.74 2.87
CA CYS A 157 7.28 -17.08 2.63
C CYS A 157 8.45 -17.39 3.56
N ASP A 158 8.67 -18.68 3.78
CA ASP A 158 9.77 -19.21 4.61
C ASP A 158 9.84 -18.54 6.00
N GLY A 159 8.67 -18.23 6.59
CA GLY A 159 8.59 -17.57 7.89
C GLY A 159 8.95 -16.09 7.87
N LYS A 160 9.19 -15.47 6.70
CA LYS A 160 9.58 -14.06 6.56
C LYS A 160 8.50 -13.25 5.86
N ARG A 161 8.41 -11.99 6.26
CA ARG A 161 7.55 -10.98 5.63
C ARG A 161 8.38 -10.12 4.69
N PHE A 162 7.86 -9.88 3.49
CA PHE A 162 8.44 -9.00 2.49
C PHE A 162 7.42 -7.92 2.08
N GLY A 163 7.93 -6.78 1.61
CA GLY A 163 7.12 -5.64 1.21
C GLY A 163 6.90 -4.61 2.30
N GLU A 164 6.39 -3.48 1.92
CA GLU A 164 6.28 -2.27 2.74
C GLU A 164 4.95 -2.15 3.50
N TYR A 165 3.97 -3.01 3.22
CA TYR A 165 2.69 -2.98 3.93
C TYR A 165 2.85 -3.47 5.37
N GLY A 166 2.56 -2.61 6.34
CA GLY A 166 2.68 -2.87 7.78
C GLY A 166 1.44 -3.46 8.44
N GLY A 167 0.26 -3.29 7.82
CA GLY A 167 -1.02 -3.65 8.40
C GLY A 167 -1.30 -5.14 8.55
N LYS A 168 -2.46 -5.45 9.10
CA LYS A 168 -2.93 -6.83 9.38
C LYS A 168 -3.53 -7.44 8.11
N VAL A 169 -2.70 -8.03 7.25
CA VAL A 169 -3.06 -8.54 5.92
C VAL A 169 -4.31 -9.40 5.91
N ASN A 170 -4.37 -10.46 6.73
CA ASN A 170 -5.49 -11.40 6.74
C ASN A 170 -6.81 -10.75 7.19
N ALA A 171 -6.75 -9.88 8.18
CA ALA A 171 -7.92 -9.15 8.67
C ALA A 171 -8.40 -8.14 7.63
N THR A 172 -7.49 -7.38 7.01
CA THR A 172 -7.78 -6.46 5.92
C THR A 172 -8.40 -7.19 4.73
N PHE A 173 -7.78 -8.28 4.28
CA PHE A 173 -8.33 -9.09 3.18
C PHE A 173 -9.72 -9.63 3.49
N SER A 174 -9.97 -10.06 4.72
CA SER A 174 -11.30 -10.53 5.16
C SER A 174 -12.32 -9.41 5.14
N LEU A 175 -11.97 -8.19 5.53
CA LEU A 175 -12.86 -7.02 5.44
C LEU A 175 -13.26 -6.75 3.98
N PHE A 176 -12.33 -6.79 3.03
CA PHE A 176 -12.63 -6.65 1.61
C PHE A 176 -13.55 -7.77 1.10
N LYS A 177 -13.26 -9.03 1.41
CA LYS A 177 -14.09 -10.17 1.00
C LYS A 177 -15.53 -10.03 1.48
N ASN A 178 -15.72 -9.57 2.71
CA ASN A 178 -17.04 -9.41 3.32
C ASN A 178 -17.90 -8.32 2.65
N GLN A 179 -17.30 -7.48 1.78
CA GLN A 179 -18.05 -6.51 0.99
C GLN A 179 -18.77 -7.15 -0.21
N PHE A 180 -18.46 -8.40 -0.53
CA PHE A 180 -19.00 -9.12 -1.70
C PHE A 180 -19.73 -10.40 -1.26
N PRO A 181 -21.05 -10.38 -1.15
CA PRO A 181 -21.84 -11.55 -0.74
C PRO A 181 -21.57 -12.79 -1.61
N ASN A 182 -21.30 -12.57 -2.90
CA ASN A 182 -21.05 -13.62 -3.89
C ASN A 182 -19.55 -13.93 -4.09
N TYR A 183 -18.66 -13.50 -3.19
CA TYR A 183 -17.21 -13.68 -3.32
C TYR A 183 -16.81 -15.11 -3.73
N GLY A 184 -17.34 -16.11 -3.01
CA GLY A 184 -17.03 -17.53 -3.31
C GLY A 184 -17.54 -18.02 -4.66
N MET A 185 -18.60 -17.39 -5.20
CA MET A 185 -19.16 -17.74 -6.50
C MET A 185 -18.32 -17.12 -7.63
N ILE A 186 -18.00 -15.83 -7.54
CA ILE A 186 -17.23 -15.12 -8.56
C ILE A 186 -15.79 -15.65 -8.64
N THR A 187 -15.20 -16.03 -7.51
CA THR A 187 -13.83 -16.58 -7.44
C THR A 187 -13.77 -18.09 -7.65
N ARG A 188 -14.88 -18.74 -7.97
CA ARG A 188 -14.90 -20.19 -8.22
C ARG A 188 -14.03 -20.52 -9.43
N GLY A 189 -13.11 -21.48 -9.25
CA GLY A 189 -12.14 -21.89 -10.26
C GLY A 189 -10.82 -21.11 -10.22
N VAL A 190 -10.75 -20.04 -9.40
CA VAL A 190 -9.50 -19.35 -9.12
C VAL A 190 -8.80 -20.07 -7.97
N SER A 191 -7.65 -20.65 -8.27
CA SER A 191 -6.80 -21.31 -7.28
C SER A 191 -5.70 -20.35 -6.84
N PHE A 192 -5.65 -20.05 -5.56
CA PHE A 192 -4.56 -19.29 -4.93
C PHE A 192 -3.72 -20.18 -4.03
#